data_0af229ab3e7c69cf55ec905878bee1a0
#
_entry.id   0af229ab3e7c69cf55ec905878bee1a0
#
_cell.length_a   1.000
_cell.length_b   1.000
_cell.length_c   1.000
_cell.angle_alpha   90.00
_cell.angle_beta   90.00
_cell.angle_gamma   90.00
#
_symmetry.space_group_name_H-M   'P 1'
#
loop_
_entity.id
_entity.type
_entity.pdbx_description
1 polymer ?
#
loop_
_entity_poly.entity_id
_entity_poly.type
_entity_poly.pdbx_seq_one_letter_code
_entity_poly.pdbx_strand_id
1 'polypeptide(L)'
;MSSHKLMYDVTNSAWVYFYPTEDQQKTCDSCGEQGMNGDLVIVYDVNRNNGLGDIKTSNGYFVHHFAPSSLPRIPKNVVFVIDQSGSMHGRKMQQTRTALIHILNDLAEDDFFGLLSFNSDIFHWKRELVQATSLNLEGAKKFAQNIIDSGGTDINAAVMEGARMLNTYPREGSASILILLTDGDPTSGETNLENIHSNVRQAIAGKFPLYCLGFGFDVNFAFLEKMSLRNSGVARRIYDDSDADLQLKGFYEEVATPLLTDVEMIYGGGTNLTQTNFSQYYNGSEIVVAGEIIDNNIETFRPQVLAISRKRKVTFVNTHGSVDSSAGTVADGLLQRVWAYLTVKQLLEKE
;
A
#
# COMPACT_ATOMS: atom_id res chain seq x y z
N MET A 1 -2.63 28.30 16.54
CA MET A 1 -3.24 27.82 15.30
C MET A 1 -4.73 28.19 15.30
N SER A 2 -5.11 29.17 14.52
CA SER A 2 -6.51 29.52 14.35
C SER A 2 -7.10 28.54 13.34
N SER A 3 -7.86 27.53 13.82
CA SER A 3 -8.57 26.59 12.99
C SER A 3 -9.67 27.30 12.24
N HIS A 4 -9.47 27.58 10.97
CA HIS A 4 -10.57 27.98 10.11
C HIS A 4 -11.37 26.72 9.82
N LYS A 5 -12.49 26.64 10.54
CA LYS A 5 -13.37 25.49 10.49
C LYS A 5 -14.26 25.57 9.27
N LEU A 6 -14.25 24.48 8.57
CA LEU A 6 -15.23 24.25 7.57
C LEU A 6 -15.80 22.91 7.68
N MET A 7 -17.04 22.82 7.87
CA MET A 7 -17.80 21.63 7.53
C MET A 7 -19.25 21.96 7.43
N TYR A 8 -19.90 21.54 6.37
CA TYR A 8 -21.31 21.22 6.43
C TYR A 8 -21.61 20.06 5.52
N ASP A 9 -22.15 19.03 6.15
CA ASP A 9 -22.77 17.90 5.53
C ASP A 9 -24.10 18.35 4.92
N VAL A 10 -24.19 18.22 3.63
CA VAL A 10 -25.48 18.19 2.94
C VAL A 10 -25.48 16.95 2.09
N THR A 11 -25.98 15.91 2.65
CA THR A 11 -26.29 14.56 2.17
C THR A 11 -25.50 13.92 1.04
N ASN A 12 -24.73 14.60 0.20
CA ASN A 12 -23.85 14.01 -0.83
C ASN A 12 -22.77 14.96 -1.37
N SER A 13 -22.50 16.09 -0.73
CA SER A 13 -21.45 17.00 -1.17
C SER A 13 -20.85 17.77 0.00
N ALA A 14 -19.53 17.90 0.01
CA ALA A 14 -18.80 18.73 0.97
C ALA A 14 -18.21 19.93 0.24
N TRP A 15 -18.31 21.10 0.86
CA TRP A 15 -17.74 22.33 0.33
C TRP A 15 -16.63 22.78 1.28
N VAL A 16 -15.43 22.98 0.73
CA VAL A 16 -14.27 23.47 1.49
C VAL A 16 -14.01 24.91 1.04
N TYR A 17 -14.05 25.85 2.00
CA TYR A 17 -13.70 27.25 1.77
C TYR A 17 -12.45 27.58 2.55
N PHE A 18 -11.40 27.96 1.86
CA PHE A 18 -10.17 28.46 2.44
C PHE A 18 -9.85 29.82 1.83
N TYR A 19 -10.13 30.88 2.59
CA TYR A 19 -9.98 32.26 2.12
C TYR A 19 -9.40 33.15 3.24
N PRO A 20 -8.13 32.95 3.62
CA PRO A 20 -7.51 33.75 4.67
C PRO A 20 -7.31 35.19 4.20
N THR A 21 -7.58 36.18 5.07
CA THR A 21 -7.24 37.58 4.84
C THR A 21 -5.71 37.77 4.90
N GLU A 22 -5.20 38.91 4.40
CA GLU A 22 -3.76 39.23 4.48
C GLU A 22 -3.23 39.15 5.91
N ASP A 23 -3.95 39.67 6.88
CA ASP A 23 -3.56 39.63 8.29
C ASP A 23 -3.53 38.19 8.82
N GLN A 24 -4.50 37.36 8.43
CA GLN A 24 -4.55 35.95 8.81
C GLN A 24 -3.39 35.15 8.19
N GLN A 25 -2.96 35.51 6.98
CA GLN A 25 -1.81 34.88 6.32
C GLN A 25 -0.46 35.20 6.99
N LYS A 26 -0.40 36.25 7.81
CA LYS A 26 0.81 36.68 8.52
C LYS A 26 0.88 36.24 9.98
N THR A 27 -0.13 35.47 10.47
CA THR A 27 -0.24 35.10 11.89
C THR A 27 0.42 33.77 12.26
N CYS A 28 1.00 33.01 11.33
CA CYS A 28 1.68 31.76 11.64
C CYS A 28 3.20 32.00 11.86
N ASP A 29 3.81 31.23 12.76
CA ASP A 29 5.24 31.37 13.12
C ASP A 29 6.21 31.16 11.93
N SER A 30 5.75 30.51 10.86
CA SER A 30 6.50 30.27 9.63
C SER A 30 6.08 31.16 8.45
N CYS A 31 5.10 32.03 8.64
CA CYS A 31 4.64 32.95 7.60
C CYS A 31 5.53 34.18 7.57
N GLY A 32 6.28 34.37 6.49
CA GLY A 32 7.04 35.61 6.26
C GLY A 32 6.13 36.81 5.94
N GLU A 33 6.73 37.97 5.71
CA GLU A 33 6.00 39.19 5.31
C GLU A 33 5.16 39.01 4.05
N GLN A 34 5.45 37.99 3.24
CA GLN A 34 4.77 37.70 1.99
C GLN A 34 3.52 36.82 2.17
N GLY A 35 3.17 36.41 3.40
CA GLY A 35 2.01 35.57 3.71
C GLY A 35 2.30 34.08 3.73
N MET A 36 1.24 33.26 3.69
CA MET A 36 1.34 31.81 3.73
C MET A 36 1.89 31.25 2.42
N ASN A 37 2.88 30.36 2.54
CA ASN A 37 3.38 29.54 1.44
C ASN A 37 3.33 28.06 1.88
N GLY A 38 2.55 27.25 1.19
CA GLY A 38 2.38 25.83 1.53
C GLY A 38 1.16 25.22 0.85
N ASP A 39 0.91 23.95 1.14
CA ASP A 39 -0.15 23.17 0.55
C ASP A 39 -1.43 23.20 1.40
N LEU A 40 -2.58 23.19 0.74
CA LEU A 40 -3.87 22.94 1.36
C LEU A 40 -4.19 21.44 1.28
N VAL A 41 -4.14 20.76 2.43
CA VAL A 41 -4.46 19.33 2.51
C VAL A 41 -5.90 19.16 2.99
N ILE A 42 -6.71 18.48 2.19
CA ILE A 42 -8.11 18.13 2.52
C ILE A 42 -8.20 16.63 2.69
N VAL A 43 -8.53 16.20 3.91
CA VAL A 43 -8.76 14.77 4.22
C VAL A 43 -10.26 14.55 4.30
N TYR A 44 -10.75 13.56 3.57
CA TYR A 44 -12.16 13.17 3.58
C TYR A 44 -12.28 11.65 3.48
N ASP A 45 -13.41 11.12 3.95
CA ASP A 45 -13.78 9.73 3.80
C ASP A 45 -15.29 9.60 3.61
N VAL A 46 -15.74 8.45 3.11
CA VAL A 46 -17.17 8.13 2.95
C VAL A 46 -17.64 7.26 4.11
N ASN A 47 -18.88 7.46 4.52
CA ASN A 47 -19.50 6.61 5.54
C ASN A 47 -19.90 5.26 4.91
N ARG A 48 -19.24 4.18 5.34
CA ARG A 48 -19.43 2.81 4.84
C ARG A 48 -20.14 1.97 5.89
N ASN A 49 -21.46 1.84 5.74
CA ASN A 49 -22.30 1.12 6.70
C ASN A 49 -22.56 -0.36 6.34
N ASN A 50 -22.04 -0.86 5.22
CA ASN A 50 -22.32 -2.19 4.71
C ASN A 50 -21.06 -3.08 4.70
N GLY A 51 -21.12 -4.24 5.35
CA GLY A 51 -19.99 -5.19 5.40
C GLY A 51 -19.55 -5.72 4.03
N LEU A 52 -20.48 -5.87 3.07
CA LEU A 52 -20.13 -6.23 1.68
C LEU A 52 -19.57 -5.06 0.89
N GLY A 53 -19.77 -3.81 1.32
CA GLY A 53 -19.41 -2.61 0.58
C GLY A 53 -20.54 -2.07 -0.29
N ASP A 54 -20.22 -1.10 -1.14
CA ASP A 54 -21.18 -0.42 -2.02
C ASP A 54 -21.07 -0.95 -3.44
N ILE A 55 -22.20 -1.42 -3.99
CA ILE A 55 -22.27 -1.96 -5.35
C ILE A 55 -23.24 -1.12 -6.16
N LYS A 56 -22.73 -0.44 -7.18
CA LYS A 56 -23.52 0.36 -8.12
C LYS A 56 -23.67 -0.37 -9.43
N THR A 57 -24.88 -0.35 -9.98
CA THR A 57 -25.21 -0.98 -11.26
C THR A 57 -25.90 0.01 -12.19
N SER A 58 -25.53 0.03 -13.47
CA SER A 58 -26.18 0.84 -14.51
C SER A 58 -25.81 0.30 -15.89
N ASN A 59 -26.80 0.23 -16.78
CA ASN A 59 -26.61 -0.13 -18.21
C ASN A 59 -25.81 -1.43 -18.43
N GLY A 60 -26.04 -2.47 -17.59
CA GLY A 60 -25.36 -3.75 -17.71
C GLY A 60 -23.95 -3.79 -17.15
N TYR A 61 -23.47 -2.71 -16.52
CA TYR A 61 -22.20 -2.66 -15.82
C TYR A 61 -22.41 -2.56 -14.31
N PHE A 62 -21.40 -3.03 -13.55
CA PHE A 62 -21.33 -2.80 -12.12
C PHE A 62 -19.94 -2.30 -11.69
N VAL A 63 -19.93 -1.57 -10.58
CA VAL A 63 -18.72 -1.22 -9.83
C VAL A 63 -18.97 -1.53 -8.36
N HIS A 64 -18.09 -2.34 -7.79
CA HIS A 64 -18.12 -2.75 -6.39
C HIS A 64 -16.97 -2.09 -5.64
N HIS A 65 -17.29 -1.28 -4.64
CA HIS A 65 -16.37 -0.67 -3.69
C HIS A 65 -16.39 -1.47 -2.38
N PHE A 66 -15.36 -2.27 -2.14
CA PHE A 66 -15.25 -3.10 -0.94
C PHE A 66 -14.26 -2.49 0.03
N ALA A 67 -14.76 -2.01 1.16
CA ALA A 67 -13.96 -1.39 2.21
C ALA A 67 -14.55 -1.66 3.60
N PRO A 68 -14.55 -2.91 4.07
CA PRO A 68 -15.11 -3.26 5.36
C PRO A 68 -14.32 -2.58 6.49
N SER A 69 -15.05 -1.99 7.42
CA SER A 69 -14.53 -1.44 8.67
C SER A 69 -14.78 -2.39 9.83
N SER A 70 -14.17 -2.14 10.98
CA SER A 70 -14.42 -2.87 12.23
C SER A 70 -13.97 -4.35 12.22
N LEU A 71 -13.00 -4.70 11.36
CA LEU A 71 -12.36 -6.00 11.39
C LEU A 71 -11.17 -6.02 12.37
N PRO A 72 -10.89 -7.16 13.02
CA PRO A 72 -9.74 -7.28 13.89
C PRO A 72 -8.44 -7.21 13.07
N ARG A 73 -7.45 -6.50 13.57
CA ARG A 73 -6.10 -6.47 12.99
C ARG A 73 -5.52 -7.87 12.86
N ILE A 74 -4.87 -8.15 11.76
CA ILE A 74 -4.08 -9.36 11.54
C ILE A 74 -2.62 -9.05 11.93
N PRO A 75 -1.93 -9.90 12.72
CA PRO A 75 -0.50 -9.78 12.94
C PRO A 75 0.25 -9.87 11.60
N LYS A 76 1.34 -9.13 11.47
CA LYS A 76 2.14 -9.13 10.24
C LYS A 76 3.49 -9.78 10.42
N ASN A 77 4.02 -10.30 9.32
CA ASN A 77 5.41 -10.67 9.15
C ASN A 77 6.01 -9.69 8.15
N VAL A 78 6.90 -8.83 8.57
CA VAL A 78 7.49 -7.83 7.67
C VAL A 78 8.99 -8.04 7.55
N VAL A 79 9.52 -8.03 6.32
CA VAL A 79 10.95 -8.00 6.06
C VAL A 79 11.32 -6.68 5.41
N PHE A 80 12.25 -5.98 6.04
CA PHE A 80 12.85 -4.76 5.53
C PHE A 80 14.17 -5.09 4.83
N VAL A 81 14.29 -4.69 3.57
CA VAL A 81 15.47 -4.85 2.72
C VAL A 81 16.00 -3.46 2.44
N ILE A 82 17.18 -3.12 2.98
CA ILE A 82 17.68 -1.77 3.05
C ILE A 82 18.96 -1.63 2.24
N ASP A 83 18.91 -0.81 1.21
CA ASP A 83 20.06 -0.43 0.44
C ASP A 83 21.06 0.35 1.31
N GLN A 84 22.29 -0.11 1.33
CA GLN A 84 23.43 0.59 1.92
C GLN A 84 24.56 0.80 0.90
N SER A 85 24.23 0.86 -0.38
CA SER A 85 25.21 1.16 -1.44
C SER A 85 25.77 2.58 -1.30
N GLY A 86 26.85 2.85 -2.01
CA GLY A 86 27.53 4.14 -1.93
C GLY A 86 26.67 5.34 -2.36
N SER A 87 25.66 5.15 -3.20
CA SER A 87 24.69 6.19 -3.63
C SER A 87 23.79 6.66 -2.50
N MET A 88 23.55 5.81 -1.48
CA MET A 88 22.80 6.17 -0.27
C MET A 88 23.55 7.15 0.67
N HIS A 89 24.76 7.57 0.32
CA HIS A 89 25.59 8.42 1.17
C HIS A 89 24.88 9.69 1.66
N GLY A 90 25.18 10.06 2.90
CA GLY A 90 24.76 11.33 3.48
C GLY A 90 23.29 11.34 3.94
N ARG A 91 22.51 12.27 3.39
CA ARG A 91 21.14 12.55 3.86
C ARG A 91 20.19 11.38 3.64
N LYS A 92 20.26 10.70 2.48
CA LYS A 92 19.42 9.53 2.16
C LYS A 92 19.58 8.44 3.23
N MET A 93 20.80 8.06 3.58
CA MET A 93 21.06 7.07 4.62
C MET A 93 20.58 7.53 6.01
N GLN A 94 20.75 8.80 6.35
CA GLN A 94 20.27 9.34 7.62
C GLN A 94 18.74 9.28 7.70
N GLN A 95 18.04 9.69 6.66
CA GLN A 95 16.58 9.64 6.57
C GLN A 95 16.06 8.20 6.63
N THR A 96 16.71 7.27 5.91
CA THR A 96 16.38 5.84 5.95
C THR A 96 16.50 5.26 7.35
N ARG A 97 17.58 5.57 8.08
CA ARG A 97 17.75 5.13 9.48
C ARG A 97 16.65 5.69 10.38
N THR A 98 16.35 6.98 10.27
CA THR A 98 15.32 7.65 11.08
C THR A 98 13.96 7.02 10.82
N ALA A 99 13.58 6.87 9.56
CA ALA A 99 12.32 6.26 9.17
C ALA A 99 12.18 4.81 9.64
N LEU A 100 13.25 4.02 9.48
CA LEU A 100 13.24 2.63 9.93
C LEU A 100 13.05 2.53 11.44
N ILE A 101 13.67 3.42 12.22
CA ILE A 101 13.48 3.48 13.67
C ILE A 101 12.02 3.81 14.02
N HIS A 102 11.40 4.75 13.31
CA HIS A 102 9.99 5.09 13.50
C HIS A 102 9.09 3.88 13.19
N ILE A 103 9.32 3.21 12.06
CA ILE A 103 8.55 2.02 11.65
C ILE A 103 8.72 0.87 12.67
N LEU A 104 9.94 0.65 13.16
CA LEU A 104 10.18 -0.38 14.19
C LEU A 104 9.45 -0.07 15.50
N ASN A 105 9.26 1.21 15.86
CA ASN A 105 8.48 1.60 17.02
C ASN A 105 6.98 1.30 16.87
N ASP A 106 6.47 1.27 15.65
CA ASP A 106 5.04 1.06 15.36
C ASP A 106 4.67 -0.44 15.22
N LEU A 107 5.67 -1.35 15.29
CA LEU A 107 5.39 -2.78 15.30
C LEU A 107 4.74 -3.20 16.61
N ALA A 108 3.63 -3.94 16.51
CA ALA A 108 2.96 -4.50 17.66
C ALA A 108 3.68 -5.77 18.16
N GLU A 109 3.55 -6.09 19.44
CA GLU A 109 4.25 -7.21 20.08
C GLU A 109 3.97 -8.57 19.41
N ASP A 110 2.77 -8.76 18.83
CA ASP A 110 2.40 -9.98 18.11
C ASP A 110 2.84 -10.00 16.63
N ASP A 111 3.46 -8.91 16.14
CA ASP A 111 4.10 -8.88 14.82
C ASP A 111 5.45 -9.60 14.85
N PHE A 112 5.88 -10.08 13.68
CA PHE A 112 7.22 -10.63 13.47
C PHE A 112 7.93 -9.85 12.36
N PHE A 113 9.22 -9.69 12.49
CA PHE A 113 9.97 -8.93 11.50
C PHE A 113 11.36 -9.51 11.25
N GLY A 114 11.88 -9.20 10.08
CA GLY A 114 13.26 -9.42 9.67
C GLY A 114 13.86 -8.13 9.13
N LEU A 115 15.16 -7.98 9.27
CA LEU A 115 15.89 -6.81 8.83
C LEU A 115 17.19 -7.25 8.19
N LEU A 116 17.41 -6.85 6.95
CA LEU A 116 18.67 -7.00 6.25
C LEU A 116 19.04 -5.69 5.55
N SER A 117 20.33 -5.41 5.47
CA SER A 117 20.88 -4.39 4.60
C SER A 117 21.73 -5.02 3.52
N PHE A 118 21.92 -4.33 2.42
CA PHE A 118 22.68 -4.85 1.30
C PHE A 118 23.45 -3.77 0.52
N ASN A 119 24.53 -4.21 -0.07
CA ASN A 119 25.24 -3.52 -1.15
C ASN A 119 25.59 -4.56 -2.24
N SER A 120 26.85 -4.87 -2.51
CA SER A 120 27.23 -6.07 -3.28
C SER A 120 27.10 -7.36 -2.46
N ASP A 121 26.95 -7.26 -1.15
CA ASP A 121 26.79 -8.34 -0.18
C ASP A 121 25.51 -8.14 0.65
N ILE A 122 25.06 -9.18 1.36
CA ILE A 122 23.86 -9.12 2.21
C ILE A 122 24.25 -9.23 3.68
N PHE A 123 23.77 -8.31 4.49
CA PHE A 123 24.02 -8.23 5.93
C PHE A 123 22.72 -8.43 6.71
N HIS A 124 22.59 -9.53 7.43
CA HIS A 124 21.42 -9.83 8.23
C HIS A 124 21.59 -9.29 9.65
N TRP A 125 20.56 -8.63 10.18
CA TRP A 125 20.46 -8.45 11.62
C TRP A 125 20.24 -9.80 12.32
N LYS A 126 19.28 -10.58 11.81
CA LYS A 126 19.07 -12.00 12.14
C LYS A 126 18.58 -12.73 10.89
N ARG A 127 18.92 -14.04 10.78
CA ARG A 127 18.56 -14.83 9.60
C ARG A 127 17.12 -15.34 9.62
N GLU A 128 16.46 -15.31 10.78
CA GLU A 128 15.08 -15.69 11.01
C GLU A 128 14.19 -14.46 11.27
N LEU A 129 12.88 -14.61 11.10
CA LEU A 129 11.91 -13.63 11.58
C LEU A 129 11.78 -13.76 13.10
N VAL A 130 11.81 -12.64 13.80
CA VAL A 130 11.70 -12.59 15.25
C VAL A 130 10.48 -11.76 15.67
N GLN A 131 9.91 -12.11 16.81
CA GLN A 131 8.80 -11.36 17.40
C GLN A 131 9.24 -9.93 17.77
N ALA A 132 8.35 -8.96 17.60
CA ALA A 132 8.61 -7.55 17.88
C ALA A 132 8.55 -7.24 19.38
N THR A 133 9.32 -8.00 20.17
CA THR A 133 9.51 -7.71 21.60
C THR A 133 10.40 -6.49 21.79
N SER A 134 10.29 -5.79 22.91
CA SER A 134 11.12 -4.62 23.23
C SER A 134 12.62 -4.90 23.07
N LEU A 135 13.08 -6.09 23.49
CA LEU A 135 14.49 -6.50 23.34
C LEU A 135 14.91 -6.63 21.87
N ASN A 136 14.08 -7.27 21.05
CA ASN A 136 14.36 -7.43 19.64
C ASN A 136 14.30 -6.10 18.89
N LEU A 137 13.33 -5.25 19.22
CA LEU A 137 13.22 -3.91 18.63
C LEU A 137 14.43 -3.05 18.93
N GLU A 138 14.90 -3.03 20.20
CA GLU A 138 16.11 -2.29 20.57
C GLU A 138 17.36 -2.82 19.84
N GLY A 139 17.49 -4.14 19.67
CA GLY A 139 18.57 -4.73 18.88
C GLY A 139 18.52 -4.34 17.41
N ALA A 140 17.34 -4.34 16.81
CA ALA A 140 17.12 -3.95 15.41
C ALA A 140 17.39 -2.46 15.18
N LYS A 141 16.96 -1.58 16.10
CA LYS A 141 17.26 -0.14 16.04
C LYS A 141 18.76 0.13 16.09
N LYS A 142 19.50 -0.60 16.94
CA LYS A 142 20.97 -0.50 16.99
C LYS A 142 21.59 -0.95 15.68
N PHE A 143 21.11 -2.04 15.09
CA PHE A 143 21.58 -2.48 13.76
C PHE A 143 21.31 -1.38 12.72
N ALA A 144 20.07 -0.85 12.65
CA ALA A 144 19.70 0.20 11.72
C ALA A 144 20.58 1.47 11.85
N GLN A 145 20.87 1.90 13.07
CA GLN A 145 21.73 3.06 13.36
C GLN A 145 23.16 2.87 12.86
N ASN A 146 23.64 1.62 12.82
CA ASN A 146 25.01 1.27 12.44
C ASN A 146 25.17 0.85 10.95
N ILE A 147 24.12 0.93 10.13
CA ILE A 147 24.22 0.72 8.69
C ILE A 147 25.15 1.79 8.12
N ILE A 148 26.19 1.39 7.41
CA ILE A 148 27.17 2.29 6.78
C ILE A 148 27.13 2.08 5.27
N ASP A 149 26.96 3.19 4.55
CA ASP A 149 26.89 3.19 3.10
C ASP A 149 28.25 2.88 2.46
N SER A 150 28.27 1.90 1.55
CA SER A 150 29.45 1.51 0.77
C SER A 150 29.11 0.50 -0.32
N GLY A 151 29.97 0.40 -1.33
CA GLY A 151 29.91 -0.65 -2.36
C GLY A 151 28.87 -0.42 -3.44
N GLY A 152 28.58 -1.47 -4.21
CA GLY A 152 27.59 -1.51 -5.30
C GLY A 152 26.20 -1.85 -4.79
N THR A 153 25.31 -2.25 -5.72
CA THR A 153 23.87 -2.42 -5.44
C THR A 153 23.37 -3.72 -6.08
N ASP A 154 23.29 -4.83 -5.31
CA ASP A 154 22.72 -6.10 -5.77
C ASP A 154 21.25 -6.23 -5.28
N ILE A 155 20.36 -5.52 -5.94
CA ILE A 155 18.91 -5.55 -5.63
C ILE A 155 18.34 -6.95 -5.80
N ASN A 156 18.79 -7.68 -6.83
CA ASN A 156 18.27 -9.02 -7.10
C ASN A 156 18.51 -9.97 -5.92
N ALA A 157 19.76 -10.10 -5.48
CA ALA A 157 20.09 -10.99 -4.37
C ALA A 157 19.40 -10.56 -3.07
N ALA A 158 19.31 -9.27 -2.80
CA ALA A 158 18.69 -8.73 -1.60
C ALA A 158 17.18 -8.98 -1.51
N VAL A 159 16.44 -8.73 -2.59
CA VAL A 159 14.99 -8.97 -2.62
C VAL A 159 14.68 -10.47 -2.60
N MET A 160 15.47 -11.28 -3.31
CA MET A 160 15.38 -12.75 -3.27
C MET A 160 15.57 -13.29 -1.84
N GLU A 161 16.54 -12.76 -1.10
CA GLU A 161 16.78 -13.16 0.28
C GLU A 161 15.66 -12.73 1.21
N GLY A 162 15.14 -11.50 1.07
CA GLY A 162 13.96 -11.05 1.82
C GLY A 162 12.74 -11.95 1.57
N ALA A 163 12.50 -12.30 0.31
CA ALA A 163 11.43 -13.23 -0.07
C ALA A 163 11.67 -14.64 0.51
N ARG A 164 12.90 -15.12 0.51
CA ARG A 164 13.28 -16.40 1.13
C ARG A 164 12.98 -16.40 2.63
N MET A 165 13.30 -15.33 3.34
CA MET A 165 13.01 -15.20 4.78
C MET A 165 11.50 -15.33 5.05
N LEU A 166 10.64 -14.64 4.30
CA LEU A 166 9.19 -14.74 4.44
C LEU A 166 8.65 -16.14 4.07
N ASN A 167 9.19 -16.76 3.03
CA ASN A 167 8.78 -18.11 2.59
C ASN A 167 9.22 -19.21 3.56
N THR A 168 10.35 -19.03 4.25
CA THR A 168 10.90 -20.03 5.19
C THR A 168 10.13 -20.04 6.52
N TYR A 169 9.61 -18.90 6.93
CA TYR A 169 8.94 -18.73 8.23
C TYR A 169 7.48 -18.29 8.09
N PRO A 170 6.64 -19.03 7.34
CA PRO A 170 5.23 -18.69 7.20
C PRO A 170 4.54 -18.84 8.56
N ARG A 171 3.65 -17.91 8.88
CA ARG A 171 2.86 -17.93 10.12
C ARG A 171 1.39 -17.88 9.76
N GLU A 172 0.68 -18.95 10.08
CA GLU A 172 -0.75 -19.04 9.85
C GLU A 172 -1.52 -17.93 10.58
N GLY A 173 -2.37 -17.22 9.86
CA GLY A 173 -3.19 -16.14 10.39
C GLY A 173 -2.45 -14.81 10.55
N SER A 174 -1.31 -14.66 9.89
CA SER A 174 -0.58 -13.40 9.75
C SER A 174 -0.45 -12.99 8.28
N ALA A 175 -0.27 -11.68 8.04
CA ALA A 175 -0.05 -11.11 6.72
C ALA A 175 1.44 -10.88 6.50
N SER A 176 2.01 -11.41 5.41
CA SER A 176 3.42 -11.22 5.08
C SER A 176 3.61 -10.03 4.15
N ILE A 177 4.63 -9.23 4.37
CA ILE A 177 4.93 -7.98 3.65
C ILE A 177 6.44 -7.88 3.41
N LEU A 178 6.86 -7.59 2.18
CA LEU A 178 8.24 -7.31 1.84
C LEU A 178 8.38 -5.83 1.48
N ILE A 179 9.34 -5.13 2.09
CA ILE A 179 9.57 -3.69 1.87
C ILE A 179 11.03 -3.49 1.47
N LEU A 180 11.25 -2.98 0.27
CA LEU A 180 12.56 -2.57 -0.25
C LEU A 180 12.73 -1.06 -0.14
N LEU A 181 13.85 -0.63 0.43
CA LEU A 181 14.28 0.77 0.49
C LEU A 181 15.59 0.90 -0.29
N THR A 182 15.59 1.67 -1.38
CA THR A 182 16.75 1.84 -2.27
C THR A 182 16.72 3.21 -2.95
N ASP A 183 17.86 3.71 -3.42
CA ASP A 183 17.94 4.93 -4.22
C ASP A 183 18.48 4.68 -5.64
N GLY A 184 18.85 3.44 -5.95
CA GLY A 184 19.67 3.19 -7.11
C GLY A 184 19.18 2.15 -8.09
N ASP A 185 19.94 2.12 -9.17
CA ASP A 185 19.93 1.06 -10.15
C ASP A 185 20.78 -0.13 -9.66
N PRO A 186 20.46 -1.36 -10.08
CA PRO A 186 21.31 -2.50 -9.82
C PRO A 186 22.67 -2.32 -10.53
N THR A 187 23.74 -2.30 -9.76
CA THR A 187 25.13 -2.12 -10.27
C THR A 187 26.03 -3.32 -10.02
N SER A 188 25.55 -4.31 -9.26
CA SER A 188 26.26 -5.57 -9.01
C SER A 188 25.29 -6.75 -9.04
N GLY A 189 25.83 -7.96 -9.16
CA GLY A 189 25.03 -9.18 -9.31
C GLY A 189 24.27 -9.22 -10.64
N GLU A 190 22.98 -9.57 -10.61
CA GLU A 190 22.11 -9.47 -11.78
C GLU A 190 21.72 -8.01 -12.01
N THR A 191 22.02 -7.48 -13.17
CA THR A 191 21.76 -6.08 -13.55
C THR A 191 20.73 -5.93 -14.67
N ASN A 192 20.34 -7.04 -15.31
CA ASN A 192 19.26 -6.99 -16.28
C ASN A 192 17.91 -6.85 -15.58
N LEU A 193 17.22 -5.73 -15.81
CA LEU A 193 16.00 -5.37 -15.09
C LEU A 193 14.86 -6.38 -15.28
N GLU A 194 14.70 -6.95 -16.48
CA GLU A 194 13.66 -7.96 -16.73
C GLU A 194 13.97 -9.30 -16.07
N ASN A 195 15.26 -9.68 -16.00
CA ASN A 195 15.68 -10.86 -15.24
C ASN A 195 15.37 -10.67 -13.75
N ILE A 196 15.66 -9.48 -13.19
CA ILE A 196 15.35 -9.16 -11.80
C ILE A 196 13.84 -9.25 -11.56
N HIS A 197 13.02 -8.64 -12.41
CA HIS A 197 11.57 -8.72 -12.30
C HIS A 197 11.07 -10.18 -12.31
N SER A 198 11.60 -11.00 -13.22
CA SER A 198 11.24 -12.42 -13.33
C SER A 198 11.65 -13.22 -12.08
N ASN A 199 12.88 -13.04 -11.60
CA ASN A 199 13.39 -13.71 -10.42
C ASN A 199 12.59 -13.38 -9.17
N VAL A 200 12.31 -12.08 -8.95
CA VAL A 200 11.52 -11.60 -7.81
C VAL A 200 10.09 -12.14 -7.87
N ARG A 201 9.46 -12.11 -9.06
CA ARG A 201 8.11 -12.65 -9.24
C ARG A 201 8.04 -14.14 -8.92
N GLN A 202 9.04 -14.93 -9.35
CA GLN A 202 9.11 -16.36 -9.03
C GLN A 202 9.31 -16.60 -7.54
N ALA A 203 10.17 -15.82 -6.87
CA ALA A 203 10.44 -15.97 -5.45
C ALA A 203 9.22 -15.63 -4.56
N ILE A 204 8.48 -14.59 -4.92
CA ILE A 204 7.26 -14.17 -4.22
C ILE A 204 6.08 -15.07 -4.56
N ALA A 205 5.94 -15.48 -5.83
CA ALA A 205 4.90 -16.37 -6.33
C ALA A 205 3.47 -15.96 -5.90
N GLY A 206 3.19 -14.66 -5.84
CA GLY A 206 1.88 -14.11 -5.46
C GLY A 206 1.50 -14.25 -3.99
N LYS A 207 2.40 -14.72 -3.11
CA LYS A 207 2.09 -15.01 -1.70
C LYS A 207 1.99 -13.78 -0.82
N PHE A 208 2.70 -12.70 -1.17
CA PHE A 208 2.73 -11.46 -0.40
C PHE A 208 3.12 -10.28 -1.29
N PRO A 209 2.73 -9.05 -0.93
CA PRO A 209 3.09 -7.86 -1.67
C PRO A 209 4.56 -7.47 -1.46
N LEU A 210 5.14 -6.87 -2.51
CA LEU A 210 6.41 -6.17 -2.46
C LEU A 210 6.18 -4.66 -2.61
N TYR A 211 6.57 -3.91 -1.61
CA TYR A 211 6.58 -2.45 -1.66
C TYR A 211 7.99 -1.93 -1.89
N CYS A 212 8.14 -0.97 -2.80
CA CYS A 212 9.43 -0.34 -3.08
C CYS A 212 9.40 1.14 -2.73
N LEU A 213 10.33 1.58 -1.91
CA LEU A 213 10.52 2.97 -1.53
C LEU A 213 11.80 3.48 -2.17
N GLY A 214 11.63 4.33 -3.17
CA GLY A 214 12.74 4.88 -3.97
C GLY A 214 13.14 6.26 -3.48
N PHE A 215 14.40 6.43 -3.04
CA PHE A 215 14.92 7.69 -2.51
C PHE A 215 15.53 8.58 -3.59
N GLY A 216 15.19 9.86 -3.54
CA GLY A 216 15.81 10.90 -4.38
C GLY A 216 15.15 11.07 -5.75
N PHE A 217 15.64 12.06 -6.49
CA PHE A 217 15.12 12.42 -7.82
C PHE A 217 15.69 11.52 -8.94
N ASP A 218 16.86 10.96 -8.71
CA ASP A 218 17.67 10.19 -9.65
C ASP A 218 17.36 8.68 -9.64
N VAL A 219 16.48 8.21 -8.74
CA VAL A 219 16.09 6.82 -8.66
C VAL A 219 15.37 6.34 -9.93
N ASN A 220 15.70 5.14 -10.38
CA ASN A 220 14.97 4.47 -11.47
C ASN A 220 13.58 4.01 -11.00
N PHE A 221 12.69 4.99 -10.86
CA PHE A 221 11.37 4.76 -10.29
C PHE A 221 10.52 3.81 -11.14
N ALA A 222 10.63 3.88 -12.48
CA ALA A 222 9.89 2.99 -13.38
C ALA A 222 10.23 1.50 -13.15
N PHE A 223 11.50 1.20 -12.87
CA PHE A 223 11.94 -0.15 -12.51
C PHE A 223 11.31 -0.62 -11.19
N LEU A 224 11.35 0.21 -10.15
CA LEU A 224 10.78 -0.11 -8.84
C LEU A 224 9.26 -0.24 -8.90
N GLU A 225 8.59 0.64 -9.64
CA GLU A 225 7.15 0.62 -9.84
C GLU A 225 6.70 -0.67 -10.53
N LYS A 226 7.34 -1.05 -11.64
CA LYS A 226 7.05 -2.30 -12.35
C LYS A 226 7.30 -3.52 -11.45
N MET A 227 8.37 -3.52 -10.67
CA MET A 227 8.67 -4.61 -9.73
C MET A 227 7.60 -4.74 -8.64
N SER A 228 7.15 -3.64 -8.05
CA SER A 228 6.09 -3.64 -7.04
C SER A 228 4.74 -4.08 -7.62
N LEU A 229 4.30 -3.48 -8.73
CA LEU A 229 3.02 -3.77 -9.37
C LEU A 229 2.89 -5.24 -9.77
N ARG A 230 3.95 -5.83 -10.33
CA ARG A 230 3.99 -7.26 -10.67
C ARG A 230 3.92 -8.18 -9.45
N ASN A 231 4.10 -7.65 -8.25
CA ASN A 231 4.05 -8.37 -6.97
C ASN A 231 3.03 -7.79 -5.99
N SER A 232 1.87 -7.37 -6.49
CA SER A 232 0.71 -6.93 -5.70
C SER A 232 0.98 -5.80 -4.69
N GLY A 233 2.02 -5.02 -4.92
CA GLY A 233 2.41 -3.88 -4.11
C GLY A 233 2.41 -2.59 -4.90
N VAL A 234 2.96 -1.55 -4.31
CA VAL A 234 3.14 -0.24 -4.94
C VAL A 234 4.55 0.27 -4.69
N ALA A 235 5.05 1.11 -5.60
CA ALA A 235 6.26 1.89 -5.35
C ALA A 235 5.90 3.31 -4.91
N ARG A 236 6.70 3.88 -4.02
CA ARG A 236 6.59 5.27 -3.61
C ARG A 236 7.95 5.95 -3.74
N ARG A 237 7.96 7.13 -4.36
CA ARG A 237 9.15 7.97 -4.36
C ARG A 237 9.19 8.75 -3.06
N ILE A 238 10.34 8.72 -2.41
CA ILE A 238 10.63 9.51 -1.21
C ILE A 238 11.61 10.61 -1.64
N TYR A 239 11.17 11.83 -1.54
CA TYR A 239 12.00 12.98 -1.84
C TYR A 239 12.91 13.26 -0.66
N ASP A 240 14.19 13.57 -0.93
CA ASP A 240 15.19 13.87 0.10
C ASP A 240 15.06 15.30 0.68
N ASP A 241 13.82 15.76 0.79
CA ASP A 241 13.40 16.95 1.48
C ASP A 241 13.44 16.80 3.01
N SER A 242 13.08 17.85 3.72
CA SER A 242 13.08 17.89 5.19
C SER A 242 12.02 16.95 5.81
N ASP A 243 11.05 16.46 5.04
CA ASP A 243 9.91 15.67 5.49
C ASP A 243 9.94 14.20 5.03
N ALA A 244 11.08 13.68 4.54
CA ALA A 244 11.19 12.31 4.07
C ALA A 244 10.79 11.26 5.14
N ASP A 245 11.03 11.54 6.41
CA ASP A 245 10.58 10.72 7.53
C ASP A 245 9.06 10.70 7.67
N LEU A 246 8.38 11.81 7.40
CA LEU A 246 6.92 11.89 7.37
C LEU A 246 6.34 11.15 6.16
N GLN A 247 6.97 11.24 4.99
CA GLN A 247 6.57 10.51 3.79
C GLN A 247 6.65 9.00 4.03
N LEU A 248 7.72 8.52 4.64
CA LEU A 248 7.91 7.11 4.98
C LEU A 248 6.93 6.63 6.06
N LYS A 249 6.69 7.45 7.07
CA LYS A 249 5.69 7.17 8.09
C LYS A 249 4.29 7.06 7.47
N GLY A 250 3.89 8.02 6.64
CA GLY A 250 2.60 8.02 5.96
C GLY A 250 2.42 6.78 5.07
N PHE A 251 3.46 6.38 4.32
CA PHE A 251 3.43 5.13 3.57
C PHE A 251 3.25 3.92 4.47
N TYR A 252 4.02 3.83 5.57
CA TYR A 252 3.91 2.67 6.45
C TYR A 252 2.53 2.57 7.09
N GLU A 253 1.92 3.68 7.48
CA GLU A 253 0.56 3.72 8.02
C GLU A 253 -0.48 3.09 7.06
N GLU A 254 -0.31 3.24 5.74
CA GLU A 254 -1.17 2.64 4.72
C GLU A 254 -1.13 1.09 4.76
N VAL A 255 0.03 0.50 5.06
CA VAL A 255 0.24 -0.96 5.04
C VAL A 255 0.40 -1.57 6.45
N ALA A 256 0.36 -0.75 7.49
CA ALA A 256 0.63 -1.18 8.86
C ALA A 256 -0.43 -2.09 9.46
N THR A 257 -1.68 -2.00 8.99
CA THR A 257 -2.83 -2.68 9.61
C THR A 257 -3.57 -3.56 8.61
N PRO A 258 -3.05 -4.77 8.29
CA PRO A 258 -3.77 -5.73 7.48
C PRO A 258 -5.00 -6.25 8.25
N LEU A 259 -6.13 -6.38 7.55
CA LEU A 259 -7.41 -6.82 8.10
C LEU A 259 -7.87 -8.15 7.48
N LEU A 260 -7.57 -8.39 6.21
CA LEU A 260 -7.88 -9.61 5.48
C LEU A 260 -6.69 -10.08 4.66
N THR A 261 -6.58 -11.40 4.47
CA THR A 261 -5.69 -12.03 3.49
C THR A 261 -6.51 -12.92 2.55
N ASP A 262 -5.94 -13.27 1.40
CA ASP A 262 -6.55 -14.17 0.40
C ASP A 262 -7.98 -13.73 0.06
N VAL A 263 -8.13 -12.46 -0.34
CA VAL A 263 -9.43 -11.88 -0.68
C VAL A 263 -9.82 -12.30 -2.08
N GLU A 264 -10.92 -13.02 -2.20
CA GLU A 264 -11.50 -13.46 -3.47
C GLU A 264 -12.88 -12.83 -3.64
N MET A 265 -13.04 -12.05 -4.73
CA MET A 265 -14.27 -11.37 -5.10
C MET A 265 -15.00 -12.20 -6.15
N ILE A 266 -16.17 -12.76 -5.81
CA ILE A 266 -16.96 -13.66 -6.65
C ILE A 266 -18.25 -12.97 -7.09
N TYR A 267 -18.52 -13.01 -8.39
CA TYR A 267 -19.69 -12.36 -8.98
C TYR A 267 -20.48 -13.35 -9.82
N GLY A 268 -21.40 -14.09 -9.17
CA GLY A 268 -22.37 -14.91 -9.91
C GLY A 268 -23.22 -14.02 -10.81
N GLY A 269 -23.34 -14.37 -12.09
CA GLY A 269 -24.02 -13.51 -13.09
C GLY A 269 -23.18 -12.33 -13.62
N GLY A 270 -21.92 -12.23 -13.23
CA GLY A 270 -20.97 -11.24 -13.75
C GLY A 270 -20.02 -11.82 -14.81
N THR A 271 -19.54 -10.97 -15.71
CA THR A 271 -18.57 -11.32 -16.76
C THR A 271 -17.62 -10.14 -17.01
N ASN A 272 -16.56 -10.37 -17.80
CA ASN A 272 -15.54 -9.36 -18.14
C ASN A 272 -15.03 -8.60 -16.90
N LEU A 273 -14.73 -9.36 -15.83
CA LEU A 273 -14.35 -8.83 -14.54
C LEU A 273 -12.94 -8.24 -14.56
N THR A 274 -12.75 -7.16 -13.87
CA THR A 274 -11.41 -6.70 -13.48
C THR A 274 -10.79 -7.64 -12.45
N GLN A 275 -9.62 -7.34 -11.90
CA GLN A 275 -8.98 -8.20 -10.89
C GLN A 275 -9.93 -8.52 -9.75
N THR A 276 -10.00 -9.81 -9.39
CA THR A 276 -10.91 -10.32 -8.36
C THR A 276 -10.19 -10.99 -7.19
N ASN A 277 -8.86 -11.18 -7.29
CA ASN A 277 -8.06 -11.80 -6.24
C ASN A 277 -7.01 -10.83 -5.73
N PHE A 278 -6.97 -10.66 -4.40
CA PHE A 278 -6.05 -9.76 -3.73
C PHE A 278 -5.38 -10.48 -2.56
N SER A 279 -4.08 -10.35 -2.45
CA SER A 279 -3.32 -11.01 -1.38
C SER A 279 -3.68 -10.48 0.01
N GLN A 280 -3.98 -9.18 0.10
CA GLN A 280 -4.26 -8.51 1.38
C GLN A 280 -5.23 -7.34 1.20
N TYR A 281 -5.92 -6.99 2.30
CA TYR A 281 -6.71 -5.79 2.45
C TYR A 281 -6.33 -5.10 3.77
N TYR A 282 -6.11 -3.79 3.72
CA TYR A 282 -5.63 -2.98 4.84
C TYR A 282 -6.70 -2.03 5.37
N ASN A 283 -6.57 -1.65 6.62
CA ASN A 283 -7.43 -0.63 7.23
C ASN A 283 -7.28 0.71 6.47
N GLY A 284 -8.41 1.31 6.11
CA GLY A 284 -8.44 2.55 5.34
C GLY A 284 -8.22 2.40 3.83
N SER A 285 -7.93 1.18 3.33
CA SER A 285 -7.88 0.92 1.89
C SER A 285 -9.27 0.60 1.30
N GLU A 286 -9.35 0.52 -0.01
CA GLU A 286 -10.56 0.14 -0.74
C GLU A 286 -10.18 -0.77 -1.92
N ILE A 287 -10.90 -1.88 -2.06
CA ILE A 287 -10.82 -2.73 -3.25
C ILE A 287 -11.95 -2.34 -4.19
N VAL A 288 -11.62 -2.04 -5.44
CA VAL A 288 -12.61 -1.69 -6.48
C VAL A 288 -12.57 -2.76 -7.56
N VAL A 289 -13.71 -3.39 -7.79
CA VAL A 289 -13.90 -4.36 -8.87
C VAL A 289 -15.04 -3.90 -9.77
N ALA A 290 -14.85 -3.99 -11.06
CA ALA A 290 -15.86 -3.68 -12.05
C ALA A 290 -16.03 -4.82 -13.05
N GLY A 291 -17.19 -4.85 -13.70
CA GLY A 291 -17.51 -5.86 -14.70
C GLY A 291 -18.84 -5.59 -15.36
N GLU A 292 -19.25 -6.55 -16.18
CA GLU A 292 -20.54 -6.55 -16.86
C GLU A 292 -21.49 -7.56 -16.19
N ILE A 293 -22.79 -7.27 -16.20
CA ILE A 293 -23.84 -8.19 -15.74
C ILE A 293 -24.38 -8.94 -16.93
N ILE A 294 -24.36 -10.27 -16.89
CA ILE A 294 -24.81 -11.14 -17.98
C ILE A 294 -26.27 -10.82 -18.29
N ASP A 295 -26.59 -10.59 -19.58
CA ASP A 295 -27.92 -10.26 -20.09
C ASP A 295 -28.58 -9.08 -19.37
N ASN A 296 -27.78 -8.21 -18.72
CA ASN A 296 -28.28 -7.13 -17.87
C ASN A 296 -29.29 -7.59 -16.80
N ASN A 297 -29.19 -8.85 -16.37
CA ASN A 297 -30.13 -9.46 -15.44
C ASN A 297 -29.62 -9.34 -14.00
N ILE A 298 -30.06 -8.29 -13.31
CA ILE A 298 -29.69 -8.04 -11.92
C ILE A 298 -30.22 -9.10 -10.95
N GLU A 299 -31.30 -9.81 -11.30
CA GLU A 299 -31.86 -10.86 -10.46
C GLU A 299 -30.97 -12.10 -10.35
N THR A 300 -30.07 -12.30 -11.31
CA THR A 300 -29.08 -13.40 -11.30
C THR A 300 -27.73 -12.94 -10.74
N PHE A 301 -27.53 -11.66 -10.52
CA PHE A 301 -26.28 -11.11 -10.03
C PHE A 301 -26.09 -11.37 -8.53
N ARG A 302 -25.05 -12.13 -8.17
CA ARG A 302 -24.78 -12.58 -6.79
C ARG A 302 -23.35 -12.28 -6.39
N PRO A 303 -23.06 -11.05 -5.95
CA PRO A 303 -21.75 -10.68 -5.44
C PRO A 303 -21.50 -11.28 -4.06
N GLN A 304 -20.31 -11.81 -3.85
CA GLN A 304 -19.83 -12.25 -2.55
C GLN A 304 -18.31 -12.07 -2.45
N VAL A 305 -17.81 -11.89 -1.24
CA VAL A 305 -16.38 -11.80 -0.97
C VAL A 305 -16.00 -12.87 0.01
N LEU A 306 -15.01 -13.69 -0.34
CA LEU A 306 -14.37 -14.66 0.54
C LEU A 306 -13.02 -14.13 0.96
N ALA A 307 -12.65 -14.27 2.22
CA ALA A 307 -11.36 -13.84 2.72
C ALA A 307 -10.97 -14.61 3.97
N ILE A 308 -9.73 -14.41 4.42
CA ILE A 308 -9.25 -14.92 5.70
C ILE A 308 -9.02 -13.72 6.63
N SER A 309 -9.67 -13.73 7.80
CA SER A 309 -9.39 -12.81 8.91
C SER A 309 -8.72 -13.58 10.02
N ARG A 310 -7.43 -13.33 10.27
CA ARG A 310 -6.56 -14.15 11.12
C ARG A 310 -6.54 -15.61 10.64
N LYS A 311 -7.18 -16.55 11.37
CA LYS A 311 -7.26 -17.98 11.03
C LYS A 311 -8.67 -18.41 10.60
N ARG A 312 -9.58 -17.47 10.41
CA ARG A 312 -10.99 -17.75 10.11
C ARG A 312 -11.32 -17.33 8.69
N LYS A 313 -11.95 -18.23 7.96
CA LYS A 313 -12.61 -17.87 6.71
C LYS A 313 -13.81 -16.99 7.03
N VAL A 314 -13.91 -15.86 6.35
CA VAL A 314 -15.03 -14.92 6.44
C VAL A 314 -15.67 -14.79 5.07
N THR A 315 -16.98 -14.65 5.06
CA THR A 315 -17.74 -14.43 3.83
C THR A 315 -18.61 -13.20 4.01
N PHE A 316 -18.52 -12.29 3.07
CA PHE A 316 -19.38 -11.12 2.99
C PHE A 316 -20.38 -11.36 1.87
N VAL A 317 -21.65 -11.30 2.19
CA VAL A 317 -22.76 -11.48 1.25
C VAL A 317 -23.83 -10.42 1.51
N ASN A 318 -24.57 -10.06 0.50
CA ASN A 318 -25.75 -9.22 0.70
C ASN A 318 -26.89 -10.06 1.28
N THR A 319 -27.23 -9.84 2.54
CA THR A 319 -28.28 -10.57 3.24
C THR A 319 -29.70 -10.15 2.81
N HIS A 320 -29.84 -9.03 2.12
CA HIS A 320 -31.15 -8.46 1.74
C HIS A 320 -31.55 -8.69 0.27
N GLY A 321 -30.82 -9.53 -0.46
CA GLY A 321 -31.30 -10.08 -1.75
C GLY A 321 -31.41 -9.13 -2.94
N SER A 322 -31.24 -7.84 -2.76
CA SER A 322 -31.17 -6.87 -3.85
C SER A 322 -29.90 -6.05 -3.78
N VAL A 323 -29.14 -6.07 -4.84
CA VAL A 323 -28.21 -4.98 -5.12
C VAL A 323 -29.12 -3.77 -5.31
N ASP A 324 -29.03 -2.79 -4.44
CA ASP A 324 -29.80 -1.56 -4.63
C ASP A 324 -29.45 -1.01 -6.01
N SER A 325 -30.37 -1.23 -6.94
CA SER A 325 -30.40 -0.43 -8.15
C SER A 325 -30.80 0.99 -7.71
N SER A 326 -29.83 1.70 -7.11
CA SER A 326 -30.02 3.14 -6.86
C SER A 326 -30.12 3.79 -8.24
N ALA A 327 -31.35 3.79 -8.77
CA ALA A 327 -31.80 4.54 -9.92
C ALA A 327 -31.73 6.06 -9.66
N GLY A 328 -30.86 6.50 -8.79
CA GLY A 328 -30.52 7.86 -8.44
C GLY A 328 -29.17 8.22 -9.02
N THR A 329 -29.19 8.78 -10.24
CA THR A 329 -28.14 9.69 -10.76
C THR A 329 -26.69 9.20 -10.85
N VAL A 330 -26.44 7.95 -11.25
CA VAL A 330 -25.16 7.64 -11.87
C VAL A 330 -25.15 8.28 -13.26
N ALA A 331 -24.21 9.20 -13.51
CA ALA A 331 -24.08 9.83 -14.82
C ALA A 331 -23.98 8.75 -15.90
N ASP A 332 -24.73 8.94 -17.00
CA ASP A 332 -24.86 7.93 -18.05
C ASP A 332 -23.47 7.48 -18.56
N GLY A 333 -23.21 6.17 -18.56
CA GLY A 333 -21.94 5.59 -18.96
C GLY A 333 -20.79 5.71 -17.95
N LEU A 334 -20.99 6.22 -16.73
CA LEU A 334 -19.89 6.34 -15.74
C LEU A 334 -19.32 4.98 -15.33
N LEU A 335 -20.17 3.98 -15.06
CA LEU A 335 -19.70 2.66 -14.62
C LEU A 335 -18.92 1.93 -15.73
N GLN A 336 -19.37 2.08 -16.97
CA GLN A 336 -18.63 1.57 -18.13
C GLN A 336 -17.26 2.22 -18.26
N ARG A 337 -17.14 3.53 -18.04
CA ARG A 337 -15.84 4.22 -18.06
C ARG A 337 -14.93 3.75 -16.93
N VAL A 338 -15.45 3.54 -15.73
CA VAL A 338 -14.67 3.00 -14.61
C VAL A 338 -14.18 1.59 -14.94
N TRP A 339 -15.06 0.72 -15.45
CA TRP A 339 -14.68 -0.62 -15.91
C TRP A 339 -13.59 -0.58 -16.98
N ALA A 340 -13.75 0.25 -18.01
CA ALA A 340 -12.77 0.40 -19.07
C ALA A 340 -11.43 0.93 -18.56
N TYR A 341 -11.44 1.93 -17.68
CA TYR A 341 -10.23 2.48 -17.06
C TYR A 341 -9.47 1.41 -16.26
N LEU A 342 -10.16 0.67 -15.38
CA LEU A 342 -9.55 -0.38 -14.57
C LEU A 342 -9.02 -1.52 -15.44
N THR A 343 -9.74 -1.89 -16.52
CA THR A 343 -9.30 -2.92 -17.45
C THR A 343 -8.03 -2.51 -18.18
N VAL A 344 -7.98 -1.29 -18.73
CA VAL A 344 -6.79 -0.77 -19.41
C VAL A 344 -5.60 -0.70 -18.45
N LYS A 345 -5.82 -0.18 -17.23
CA LYS A 345 -4.78 -0.12 -16.21
C LYS A 345 -4.18 -1.50 -15.93
N GLN A 346 -5.01 -2.53 -15.73
CA GLN A 346 -4.55 -3.90 -15.49
C GLN A 346 -3.84 -4.54 -16.68
N LEU A 347 -4.22 -4.19 -17.90
CA LEU A 347 -3.53 -4.68 -19.10
C LEU A 347 -2.12 -4.07 -19.19
N LEU A 348 -1.98 -2.78 -18.93
CA LEU A 348 -0.69 -2.10 -18.89
C LEU A 348 0.24 -2.63 -17.78
N GLU A 349 -0.32 -3.03 -16.63
CA GLU A 349 0.44 -3.64 -15.53
C GLU A 349 0.97 -5.06 -15.85
N LYS A 350 0.40 -5.72 -16.86
CA LYS A 350 0.81 -7.07 -17.30
C LYS A 350 1.89 -7.07 -18.38
N GLU A 351 2.07 -5.95 -19.09
CA GLU A 351 3.17 -5.75 -20.04
C GLU A 351 4.49 -5.45 -19.32
#